data_0b7bae25c145913d6b6f2a29ce7bf077
#
_entry.id   0b7bae25c145913d6b6f2a29ce7bf077
#
_cell.length_a   1.000
_cell.length_b   1.000
_cell.length_c   1.000
_cell.angle_alpha   90.00
_cell.angle_beta   90.00
_cell.angle_gamma   90.00
#
_symmetry.space_group_name_H-M   'P 1'
#
loop_
_entity.id
_entity.type
_entity.pdbx_description
1 polymer ?
#
loop_
_entity_poly.entity_id
_entity_poly.type
_entity_poly.pdbx_seq_one_letter_code
_entity_poly.pdbx_strand_id
1 'polypeptide(L)' 'REAEIFTSSIGSDCGIANVNIGTSGAEIGGAFGGEKETGGGRESGSDAWKAYMRRATNTVNYGNSLPLAQGIQFDV' A
#
# COMPACT_ATOMS: atom_id res chain seq x y z
N ARG A 1 -15.26 12.40 15.76
CA ARG A 1 -14.19 11.56 16.32
C ARG A 1 -14.41 10.06 16.12
N GLU A 2 -15.64 9.63 16.32
CA GLU A 2 -15.96 8.22 16.09
C GLU A 2 -15.73 7.83 14.63
N ALA A 3 -16.04 8.72 13.68
CA ALA A 3 -15.80 8.47 12.27
C ALA A 3 -14.31 8.33 11.98
N GLU A 4 -13.47 9.13 12.62
CA GLU A 4 -12.02 9.05 12.44
C GLU A 4 -11.45 7.72 12.93
N ILE A 5 -11.94 7.24 14.06
CA ILE A 5 -11.52 5.94 14.59
C ILE A 5 -12.02 4.82 13.69
N PHE A 6 -13.27 4.87 13.25
CA PHE A 6 -13.86 3.85 12.40
C PHE A 6 -13.11 3.70 11.09
N THR A 7 -12.68 4.82 10.47
CA THR A 7 -11.99 4.78 9.18
C THR A 7 -10.49 4.49 9.30
N SER A 8 -9.96 4.43 10.52
CA SER A 8 -8.55 4.13 10.73
C SER A 8 -8.29 2.62 10.73
N SER A 9 -7.01 2.25 10.73
CA SER A 9 -6.61 0.85 10.74
C SER A 9 -6.97 0.13 12.04
N ILE A 10 -7.16 0.85 13.13
CA ILE A 10 -7.61 0.23 14.38
C ILE A 10 -9.14 0.09 14.44
N GLY A 11 -9.84 0.67 13.48
CA GLY A 11 -11.29 0.56 13.36
C GLY A 11 -11.68 -0.53 12.38
N SER A 12 -12.26 -0.14 11.25
CA SER A 12 -12.82 -1.08 10.29
C SER A 12 -11.77 -1.91 9.55
N ASP A 13 -10.62 -1.34 9.26
CA ASP A 13 -9.50 -2.00 8.55
C ASP A 13 -10.00 -2.80 7.34
N CYS A 14 -10.52 -2.10 6.37
CA CYS A 14 -11.12 -2.68 5.18
C CYS A 14 -10.73 -1.85 3.95
N GLY A 15 -11.14 -2.32 2.75
CA GLY A 15 -10.83 -1.63 1.51
C GLY A 15 -11.53 -0.30 1.38
N ILE A 16 -12.81 -0.27 1.70
CA ILE A 16 -13.61 0.96 1.64
C ILE A 16 -14.37 1.10 2.96
N ALA A 17 -14.20 2.24 3.60
CA ALA A 17 -14.94 2.57 4.80
C ALA A 17 -15.81 3.79 4.51
N ASN A 18 -17.12 3.64 4.65
CA ASN A 18 -18.09 4.69 4.41
C ASN A 18 -18.74 5.13 5.70
N VAL A 19 -19.01 6.43 5.79
CA VAL A 19 -19.74 7.00 6.92
C VAL A 19 -20.98 7.68 6.37
N ASN A 20 -22.17 7.26 6.84
CA ASN A 20 -23.46 7.78 6.41
C ASN A 20 -23.74 7.57 4.91
N ILE A 21 -23.16 6.52 4.34
CA ILE A 21 -23.34 6.13 2.95
C ILE A 21 -23.54 4.62 2.94
N GLY A 22 -24.39 4.15 2.05
CA GLY A 22 -24.64 2.72 1.92
C GLY A 22 -23.44 1.94 1.38
N THR A 23 -23.54 0.63 1.41
CA THR A 23 -22.43 -0.26 1.05
C THR A 23 -22.39 -0.62 -0.43
N SER A 24 -23.37 -0.25 -1.21
CA SER A 24 -23.42 -0.57 -2.65
C SER A 24 -22.93 0.62 -3.47
N GLY A 25 -22.35 0.33 -4.64
CA GLY A 25 -21.96 1.35 -5.57
C GLY A 25 -20.63 2.01 -5.23
N ALA A 26 -19.53 1.30 -5.44
CA ALA A 26 -18.20 1.89 -5.26
C ALA A 26 -17.95 2.94 -6.33
N GLU A 27 -17.33 4.05 -5.93
CA GLU A 27 -16.97 5.13 -6.84
C GLU A 27 -15.72 4.76 -7.63
N ILE A 28 -15.74 5.03 -8.94
CA ILE A 28 -14.64 4.69 -9.84
C ILE A 28 -13.35 5.44 -9.49
N GLY A 29 -13.49 6.67 -8.96
CA GLY A 29 -12.34 7.47 -8.55
C GLY A 29 -11.66 7.00 -7.28
N GLY A 30 -12.28 6.13 -6.52
CA GLY A 30 -11.72 5.59 -5.29
C GLY A 30 -11.15 4.20 -5.50
N ALA A 31 -10.09 3.87 -4.77
CA ALA A 31 -9.50 2.54 -4.81
C ALA A 31 -10.46 1.50 -4.24
N PHE A 32 -10.63 0.39 -4.95
CA PHE A 32 -11.51 -0.69 -4.57
C PHE A 32 -10.68 -1.93 -4.23
N GLY A 33 -10.95 -2.54 -3.12
CA GLY A 33 -10.25 -3.75 -2.71
C GLY A 33 -10.59 -4.10 -1.28
N GLY A 34 -9.73 -4.88 -0.66
CA GLY A 34 -9.97 -5.39 0.68
C GLY A 34 -8.73 -5.48 1.52
N GLU A 35 -8.90 -6.01 2.70
CA GLU A 35 -7.83 -6.31 3.64
C GLU A 35 -8.07 -7.70 4.22
N LYS A 36 -7.15 -8.17 5.03
CA LYS A 36 -7.25 -9.45 5.73
C LYS A 36 -7.42 -10.58 4.72
N GLU A 37 -8.47 -11.38 4.83
CA GLU A 37 -8.66 -12.55 3.98
C GLU A 37 -8.94 -12.21 2.52
N THR A 38 -9.39 -11.01 2.22
CA THR A 38 -9.63 -10.57 0.85
C THR A 38 -8.36 -10.07 0.17
N GLY A 39 -7.24 -10.01 0.89
CA GLY A 39 -5.97 -9.51 0.35
C GLY A 39 -5.87 -8.00 0.43
N GLY A 40 -4.68 -7.48 0.15
CA GLY A 40 -4.40 -6.06 0.29
C GLY A 40 -4.36 -5.27 -1.01
N GLY A 41 -4.74 -5.89 -2.12
CA GLY A 41 -4.72 -5.22 -3.41
C GLY A 41 -5.83 -4.19 -3.56
N ARG A 42 -5.65 -3.33 -4.52
CA ARG A 42 -6.64 -2.30 -4.86
C ARG A 42 -6.74 -2.16 -6.36
N GLU A 43 -7.92 -1.84 -6.83
CA GLU A 43 -8.16 -1.47 -8.23
C GLU A 43 -8.89 -0.13 -8.27
N SER A 44 -8.88 0.53 -9.40
CA SER A 44 -9.40 1.87 -9.57
C SER A 44 -8.64 2.90 -8.73
N GLY A 45 -9.02 4.16 -8.85
CA GLY A 45 -8.30 5.24 -8.20
C GLY A 45 -7.18 5.81 -9.07
N SER A 46 -6.65 6.95 -8.68
CA SER A 46 -5.70 7.70 -9.48
C SER A 46 -4.36 6.99 -9.70
N ASP A 47 -3.98 6.08 -8.80
CA ASP A 47 -2.72 5.36 -8.89
C ASP A 47 -2.90 3.89 -9.29
N ALA A 48 -4.08 3.51 -9.77
CA ALA A 48 -4.37 2.13 -10.15
C ALA A 48 -3.40 1.59 -11.22
N TRP A 49 -2.86 2.45 -12.08
CA TRP A 49 -1.93 2.06 -13.11
C TRP A 49 -0.67 1.39 -12.54
N LYS A 50 -0.29 1.71 -11.31
CA LYS A 50 0.90 1.14 -10.67
C LYS A 50 0.78 -0.37 -10.47
N ALA A 51 -0.44 -0.87 -10.33
CA ALA A 51 -0.67 -2.31 -10.14
C ALA A 51 -0.32 -3.13 -11.38
N TYR A 52 -0.30 -2.49 -12.54
CA TYR A 52 0.04 -3.15 -13.81
C TYR A 52 1.54 -3.11 -14.11
N MET A 53 2.32 -2.47 -13.26
CA MET A 53 3.76 -2.33 -13.43
C MET A 53 4.48 -3.36 -12.57
N ARG A 54 5.56 -3.89 -13.10
CA ARG A 54 6.39 -4.80 -12.32
C ARG A 54 7.27 -3.99 -11.38
N ARG A 55 7.18 -4.30 -10.11
CA ARG A 55 7.99 -3.67 -9.09
C ARG A 55 9.29 -4.42 -8.92
N ALA A 56 10.40 -3.71 -8.93
CA ALA A 56 11.72 -4.31 -8.72
C ALA A 56 12.60 -3.34 -7.97
N THR A 57 13.41 -3.87 -7.08
CA THR A 57 14.43 -3.09 -6.39
C THR A 57 15.77 -3.44 -6.99
N ASN A 58 16.53 -2.41 -7.36
CA ASN A 58 17.85 -2.60 -7.96
C ASN A 58 18.87 -1.82 -7.15
N THR A 59 20.03 -2.42 -6.97
CA THR A 59 21.13 -1.77 -6.29
C THR A 59 22.38 -1.96 -7.16
N VAL A 60 23.07 -0.85 -7.45
CA VAL A 60 24.27 -0.89 -8.27
C VAL A 60 25.39 -0.19 -7.51
N ASN A 61 26.48 -0.91 -7.29
CA ASN A 61 27.66 -0.36 -6.66
C ASN A 61 28.69 -0.01 -7.73
N TYR A 62 28.91 1.29 -7.94
CA TYR A 62 29.86 1.76 -8.93
C TYR A 62 31.28 1.93 -8.37
N GLY A 63 31.48 1.73 -7.07
CA GLY A 63 32.78 1.85 -6.43
C GLY A 63 33.52 0.53 -6.34
N ASN A 64 34.76 0.59 -5.84
CA ASN A 64 35.59 -0.60 -5.64
C ASN A 64 35.42 -1.20 -4.24
N SER A 65 34.71 -0.54 -3.36
CA SER A 65 34.38 -1.06 -2.03
C SER A 65 33.02 -1.77 -2.08
N LEU A 66 32.72 -2.53 -1.04
CA LEU A 66 31.45 -3.23 -0.95
C LEU A 66 30.64 -2.63 0.20
N PRO A 67 29.90 -1.54 -0.04
CA PRO A 67 29.06 -0.98 0.99
C PRO A 67 27.85 -1.88 1.25
N LEU A 68 27.43 -1.96 2.50
CA LEU A 68 26.28 -2.74 2.89
C LEU A 68 25.19 -1.80 3.37
N ALA A 69 23.95 -2.20 3.17
CA ALA A 69 22.80 -1.45 3.64
C ALA A 69 22.85 -1.31 5.16
N GLN A 70 22.30 -0.24 5.67
CA GLN A 70 22.20 0.03 7.11
C GLN A 70 23.56 0.19 7.82
N GLY A 71 24.58 0.55 7.06
CA GLY A 71 25.89 0.82 7.66
C GLY A 71 26.66 -0.40 8.12
N ILE A 72 26.21 -1.59 7.76
CA ILE A 72 26.93 -2.83 8.08
C ILE A 72 28.13 -2.93 7.18
N GLN A 73 29.29 -3.24 7.75
CA GLN A 73 30.52 -3.43 6.98
C GLN A 73 31.18 -4.73 7.38
N PHE A 74 31.76 -5.42 6.40
CA PHE A 74 32.63 -6.56 6.66
C PHE A 74 34.08 -6.11 6.56
N ASP A 75 34.87 -6.50 7.54
CA ASP A 75 36.31 -6.36 7.50
C ASP A 75 36.87 -7.50 6.66
N VAL A 76 37.33 -7.17 5.48
CA VAL A 76 37.93 -8.15 4.57
C VAL A 76 39.40 -7.83 4.37
#